data_785a35d56acee60a508bc60a1f9a8911
#
_entry.id   785a35d56acee60a508bc60a1f9a8911
#
_cell.length_a   1.000
_cell.length_b   1.000
_cell.length_c   1.000
_cell.angle_alpha   90.00
_cell.angle_beta   90.00
_cell.angle_gamma   90.00
#
_symmetry.space_group_name_H-M   'P 1'
#
loop_
_entity.id
_entity.type
_entity.pdbx_description
1 polymer ?
#
loop_
_entity_poly.entity_id
_entity_poly.type
_entity_poly.pdbx_seq_one_letter_code
_entity_poly.pdbx_strand_id
1 'polypeptide(L)'
;MKKIFKAFFILTFLTKCIYAQQSFPKNGVDENFKPIYAFTNANIIISPNKELKKSTLLIQDNIIIDVDSNLAIPQNAIVYDLEGDYIYPSFIDLYSNYGLEKPTRKSSGYTPQYESNKKGPYNWNQAIHPEVHASNQFFHNEKNSKKYREMGFGAVLTHVDDGI
;
A
#
# COMPACT_ATOMS: atom_id res chain seq x y z
N MET A 1 53.85 -1.51 44.80
CA MET A 1 52.44 -1.09 44.86
C MET A 1 52.13 0.11 43.97
N LYS A 2 52.85 1.24 44.01
CA LYS A 2 52.54 2.42 43.19
C LYS A 2 52.57 2.19 41.65
N LYS A 3 53.41 1.28 41.16
CA LYS A 3 53.50 0.99 39.69
C LYS A 3 52.31 0.12 39.24
N ILE A 4 51.81 -0.80 40.05
CA ILE A 4 50.65 -1.64 39.75
C ILE A 4 49.35 -0.79 39.73
N PHE A 5 49.25 0.16 40.66
CA PHE A 5 48.10 1.08 40.70
C PHE A 5 48.04 2.00 39.48
N LYS A 6 49.21 2.50 38.99
CA LYS A 6 49.25 3.26 37.75
C LYS A 6 48.88 2.45 36.50
N ALA A 7 49.35 1.20 36.44
CA ALA A 7 48.98 0.30 35.35
C ALA A 7 47.47 -0.01 35.31
N PHE A 8 46.87 -0.24 36.47
CA PHE A 8 45.43 -0.46 36.59
C PHE A 8 44.61 0.77 36.21
N PHE A 9 45.06 1.96 36.57
CA PHE A 9 44.38 3.23 36.19
C PHE A 9 44.46 3.51 34.69
N ILE A 10 45.57 3.18 34.03
CA ILE A 10 45.71 3.30 32.58
C ILE A 10 44.81 2.29 31.86
N LEU A 11 44.70 1.06 32.36
CA LEU A 11 43.85 0.03 31.76
C LEU A 11 42.37 0.38 31.83
N THR A 12 41.90 0.96 32.96
CA THR A 12 40.50 1.42 33.11
C THR A 12 40.19 2.63 32.23
N PHE A 13 41.17 3.47 31.90
CA PHE A 13 40.95 4.61 30.99
C PHE A 13 40.84 4.18 29.52
N LEU A 14 41.59 3.16 29.12
CA LEU A 14 41.57 2.59 27.78
C LEU A 14 40.21 1.92 27.42
N THR A 15 39.53 1.35 28.42
CA THR A 15 38.21 0.71 28.17
C THR A 15 37.08 1.71 27.93
N LYS A 16 37.25 2.97 28.30
CA LYS A 16 36.24 4.03 28.02
C LYS A 16 36.25 4.52 26.57
N CYS A 17 37.35 4.34 25.83
CA CYS A 17 37.45 4.79 24.43
C CYS A 17 36.72 3.86 23.45
N ILE A 18 36.30 2.66 23.83
CA ILE A 18 35.68 1.68 22.94
C ILE A 18 34.23 2.06 22.62
N TYR A 19 33.59 2.90 23.43
CA TYR A 19 32.18 3.32 23.22
C TYR A 19 32.05 4.63 22.39
N ALA A 20 33.15 5.19 21.86
CA ALA A 20 33.13 6.49 21.19
C ALA A 20 32.93 6.42 19.67
N GLN A 21 32.76 5.23 19.09
CA GLN A 21 32.44 5.15 17.67
C GLN A 21 30.91 5.09 17.50
N GLN A 22 30.25 6.22 17.53
CA GLN A 22 28.95 6.35 16.92
C GLN A 22 29.10 6.08 15.42
N SER A 23 28.44 5.05 14.94
CA SER A 23 28.24 4.86 13.51
C SER A 23 27.72 6.17 12.90
N PHE A 24 28.24 6.52 11.73
CA PHE A 24 27.78 7.69 10.98
C PHE A 24 26.26 7.80 11.02
N PRO A 25 25.71 9.00 11.23
CA PRO A 25 24.27 9.19 11.14
C PRO A 25 23.85 8.74 9.75
N LYS A 26 22.93 7.79 9.68
CA LYS A 26 22.23 7.48 8.45
C LYS A 26 21.65 8.78 7.93
N ASN A 27 21.92 9.11 6.67
CA ASN A 27 21.48 10.34 6.03
C ASN A 27 20.07 10.71 6.47
N GLY A 28 19.95 11.52 7.46
CA GLY A 28 18.90 12.42 7.92
C GLY A 28 17.43 12.03 7.82
N VAL A 29 17.08 10.89 7.26
CA VAL A 29 15.69 10.42 7.20
C VAL A 29 15.54 9.34 8.27
N ASP A 30 14.79 9.65 9.30
CA ASP A 30 14.32 8.65 10.26
C ASP A 30 13.42 7.66 9.51
N GLU A 31 13.87 6.40 9.36
CA GLU A 31 13.10 5.34 8.72
C GLU A 31 11.77 5.06 9.46
N ASN A 32 11.67 5.55 10.69
CA ASN A 32 10.46 5.43 11.51
C ASN A 32 9.59 6.70 11.50
N PHE A 33 9.94 7.71 10.72
CA PHE A 33 9.08 8.89 10.63
C PHE A 33 7.76 8.52 9.92
N LYS A 34 6.69 8.51 10.70
CA LYS A 34 5.33 8.22 10.26
C LYS A 34 4.52 9.51 10.36
N PRO A 35 4.40 10.26 9.27
CA PRO A 35 3.66 11.51 9.27
C PRO A 35 2.19 11.24 9.59
N ILE A 36 1.62 12.10 10.42
CA ILE A 36 0.17 12.18 10.61
C ILE A 36 -0.36 13.18 9.61
N TYR A 37 -1.37 12.80 8.86
CA TYR A 37 -2.10 13.68 7.95
C TYR A 37 -3.42 14.06 8.59
N ALA A 38 -3.71 15.37 8.64
CA ALA A 38 -4.96 15.91 9.14
C ALA A 38 -5.71 16.60 8.00
N PHE A 39 -6.84 16.04 7.61
CA PHE A 39 -7.75 16.64 6.64
C PHE A 39 -8.84 17.36 7.41
N THR A 40 -8.82 18.69 7.38
CA THR A 40 -9.68 19.54 8.20
C THR A 40 -10.80 20.18 7.38
N ASN A 41 -11.81 20.68 8.08
CA ASN A 41 -12.93 21.41 7.47
C ASN A 41 -13.64 20.64 6.35
N ALA A 42 -13.72 19.30 6.48
CA ALA A 42 -14.34 18.42 5.50
C ALA A 42 -15.76 18.01 5.90
N ASN A 43 -16.59 17.72 4.91
CA ASN A 43 -17.85 17.01 5.08
C ASN A 43 -17.59 15.51 4.85
N ILE A 44 -17.64 14.70 5.89
CA ILE A 44 -17.18 13.31 5.87
C ILE A 44 -18.38 12.38 5.89
N ILE A 45 -18.55 11.60 4.83
CA ILE A 45 -19.58 10.59 4.71
C ILE A 45 -19.03 9.27 5.25
N ILE A 46 -19.48 8.85 6.43
CA ILE A 46 -19.06 7.59 7.05
C ILE A 46 -19.89 6.42 6.51
N SER A 47 -21.18 6.65 6.32
CA SER A 47 -22.13 5.67 5.79
C SER A 47 -23.31 6.40 5.15
N PRO A 48 -24.21 5.71 4.43
CA PRO A 48 -25.36 6.34 3.77
C PRO A 48 -26.24 7.22 4.68
N ASN A 49 -26.22 6.93 5.98
CA ASN A 49 -27.07 7.64 6.97
C ASN A 49 -26.22 8.41 8.01
N LYS A 50 -24.90 8.50 7.82
CA LYS A 50 -24.02 9.17 8.79
C LYS A 50 -23.04 10.10 8.09
N GLU A 51 -23.30 11.39 8.23
CA GLU A 51 -22.45 12.48 7.75
C GLU A 51 -21.93 13.28 8.95
N LEU A 52 -20.65 13.64 8.92
CA LEU A 52 -20.03 14.60 9.82
C LEU A 52 -19.69 15.85 9.03
N LYS A 53 -20.22 17.00 9.44
CA LYS A 53 -19.98 18.30 8.80
C LYS A 53 -18.83 19.04 9.46
N LYS A 54 -18.02 19.74 8.65
CA LYS A 54 -16.88 20.55 9.13
C LYS A 54 -15.99 19.78 10.10
N SER A 55 -15.68 18.55 9.75
CA SER A 55 -14.99 17.59 10.59
C SER A 55 -13.55 17.40 10.15
N THR A 56 -12.76 16.77 11.01
CA THR A 56 -11.37 16.46 10.78
C THR A 56 -11.19 14.95 10.71
N LEU A 57 -10.41 14.49 9.72
CA LEU A 57 -9.96 13.12 9.57
C LEU A 57 -8.46 13.05 9.80
N LEU A 58 -8.00 12.18 10.71
CA LEU A 58 -6.59 11.90 10.95
C LEU A 58 -6.19 10.54 10.36
N ILE A 59 -5.11 10.54 9.58
CA ILE A 59 -4.55 9.33 8.97
C ILE A 59 -3.08 9.22 9.34
N GLN A 60 -2.63 8.01 9.71
CA GLN A 60 -1.23 7.65 9.87
C GLN A 60 -1.01 6.22 9.35
N ASP A 61 0.08 5.96 8.62
CA ASP A 61 0.38 4.63 8.06
C ASP A 61 -0.76 4.03 7.23
N ASN A 62 -1.46 4.84 6.45
CA ASN A 62 -2.64 4.43 5.67
C ASN A 62 -3.83 3.92 6.52
N ILE A 63 -3.83 4.21 7.81
CA ILE A 63 -4.90 3.85 8.73
C ILE A 63 -5.57 5.13 9.22
N ILE A 64 -6.90 5.14 9.26
CA ILE A 64 -7.66 6.20 9.90
C ILE A 64 -7.46 6.04 11.41
N ILE A 65 -6.88 7.08 12.05
CA ILE A 65 -6.66 7.11 13.49
C ILE A 65 -7.95 7.56 14.19
N ASP A 66 -8.53 8.66 13.69
CA ASP A 66 -9.71 9.24 14.29
C ASP A 66 -10.47 10.12 13.30
N VAL A 67 -11.76 10.33 13.56
CA VAL A 67 -12.62 11.21 12.77
C VAL A 67 -13.68 11.84 13.66
N ASP A 68 -13.63 13.16 13.83
CA ASP A 68 -14.61 13.93 14.62
C ASP A 68 -14.63 15.41 14.21
N SER A 69 -15.68 16.11 14.61
CA SER A 69 -15.82 17.56 14.38
C SER A 69 -14.98 18.42 15.33
N ASN A 70 -14.63 17.90 16.51
CA ASN A 70 -13.86 18.62 17.54
C ASN A 70 -12.51 17.95 17.84
N LEU A 71 -11.89 17.38 16.82
CA LEU A 71 -10.65 16.64 17.00
C LEU A 71 -9.46 17.58 17.24
N ALA A 72 -8.65 17.27 18.25
CA ALA A 72 -7.40 17.95 18.47
C ALA A 72 -6.36 17.51 17.43
N ILE A 73 -5.82 18.45 16.67
CA ILE A 73 -4.82 18.18 15.65
C ILE A 73 -3.44 18.10 16.31
N PRO A 74 -2.68 17.00 16.16
CA PRO A 74 -1.32 16.89 16.66
C PRO A 74 -0.42 17.98 16.08
N GLN A 75 0.50 18.54 16.88
CA GLN A 75 1.41 19.61 16.44
C GLN A 75 2.32 19.21 15.27
N ASN A 76 2.63 17.93 15.13
CA ASN A 76 3.47 17.40 14.08
C ASN A 76 2.67 16.86 12.87
N ALA A 77 1.36 17.11 12.82
CA ALA A 77 0.53 16.70 11.70
C ALA A 77 0.73 17.62 10.48
N ILE A 78 0.70 17.02 9.30
CA ILE A 78 0.60 17.73 8.02
C ILE A 78 -0.87 18.02 7.78
N VAL A 79 -1.23 19.29 7.77
CA VAL A 79 -2.63 19.72 7.71
C VAL A 79 -3.01 20.11 6.28
N TYR A 80 -4.14 19.56 5.82
CA TYR A 80 -4.82 19.94 4.58
C TYR A 80 -6.20 20.48 4.93
N ASP A 81 -6.44 21.76 4.64
CA ASP A 81 -7.79 22.32 4.72
C ASP A 81 -8.54 22.00 3.44
N LEU A 82 -9.69 21.33 3.56
CA LEU A 82 -10.53 20.94 2.44
C LEU A 82 -11.66 21.93 2.13
N GLU A 83 -11.70 23.08 2.83
CA GLU A 83 -12.60 24.20 2.53
C GLU A 83 -14.09 23.82 2.39
N GLY A 84 -14.51 22.73 3.02
CA GLY A 84 -15.87 22.21 2.96
C GLY A 84 -16.11 21.12 1.93
N ASP A 85 -15.06 20.64 1.25
CA ASP A 85 -15.13 19.52 0.34
C ASP A 85 -15.55 18.22 1.04
N TYR A 86 -15.97 17.24 0.25
CA TYR A 86 -16.49 15.97 0.73
C TYR A 86 -15.43 14.87 0.73
N ILE A 87 -15.39 14.09 1.80
CA ILE A 87 -14.65 12.84 1.90
C ILE A 87 -15.64 11.68 1.90
N TYR A 88 -15.45 10.73 0.95
CA TYR A 88 -16.24 9.52 0.84
C TYR A 88 -15.35 8.28 1.03
N PRO A 89 -15.91 7.15 1.52
CA PRO A 89 -15.26 5.85 1.36
C PRO A 89 -15.04 5.56 -0.12
N SER A 90 -13.87 5.01 -0.46
CA SER A 90 -13.59 4.63 -1.84
C SER A 90 -14.43 3.43 -2.29
N PHE A 91 -14.67 3.34 -3.60
CA PHE A 91 -15.26 2.15 -4.19
C PHE A 91 -14.27 0.99 -4.24
N ILE A 92 -14.80 -0.22 -4.22
CA ILE A 92 -14.06 -1.46 -4.41
C ILE A 92 -14.62 -2.15 -5.65
N ASP A 93 -13.77 -2.37 -6.66
CA ASP A 93 -14.13 -3.16 -7.84
C ASP A 93 -13.84 -4.63 -7.55
N LEU A 94 -14.89 -5.44 -7.52
CA LEU A 94 -14.79 -6.87 -7.20
C LEU A 94 -14.56 -7.74 -8.45
N TYR A 95 -14.57 -7.14 -9.64
CA TYR A 95 -14.40 -7.87 -10.90
C TYR A 95 -13.59 -7.04 -11.89
N SER A 96 -12.28 -7.17 -11.83
CA SER A 96 -11.35 -6.37 -12.63
C SER A 96 -10.26 -7.24 -13.25
N ASN A 97 -9.76 -6.83 -14.40
CA ASN A 97 -8.53 -7.34 -14.99
C ASN A 97 -7.38 -6.32 -14.92
N TYR A 98 -7.47 -5.36 -13.98
CA TYR A 98 -6.44 -4.36 -13.79
C TYR A 98 -5.06 -5.00 -13.53
N GLY A 99 -4.05 -4.53 -14.26
CA GLY A 99 -2.68 -5.03 -14.12
C GLY A 99 -2.42 -6.37 -14.81
N LEU A 100 -3.37 -6.91 -15.55
CA LEU A 100 -3.17 -8.10 -16.38
C LEU A 100 -3.18 -7.73 -17.87
N GLU A 101 -2.44 -8.49 -18.66
CA GLU A 101 -2.52 -8.39 -20.10
C GLU A 101 -3.86 -8.95 -20.58
N LYS A 102 -4.49 -8.25 -21.51
CA LYS A 102 -5.72 -8.77 -22.12
C LYS A 102 -5.37 -9.99 -22.96
N PRO A 103 -6.06 -11.10 -22.77
CA PRO A 103 -5.84 -12.28 -23.59
C PRO A 103 -6.13 -11.93 -25.06
N THR A 104 -5.15 -12.20 -25.92
CA THR A 104 -5.35 -12.06 -27.37
C THR A 104 -6.20 -13.23 -27.85
N ARG A 105 -7.51 -13.02 -27.91
CA ARG A 105 -8.42 -13.97 -28.53
C ARG A 105 -8.12 -14.05 -30.02
N LYS A 106 -7.40 -15.09 -30.43
CA LYS A 106 -7.36 -15.43 -31.84
C LYS A 106 -8.73 -16.00 -32.20
N SER A 107 -9.47 -15.27 -33.00
CA SER A 107 -10.68 -15.78 -33.62
C SER A 107 -10.27 -16.84 -34.66
N SER A 108 -10.01 -18.04 -34.20
CA SER A 108 -10.04 -19.22 -35.06
C SER A 108 -11.49 -19.63 -35.13
N GLY A 109 -12.04 -19.86 -36.31
CA GLY A 109 -13.44 -20.20 -36.51
C GLY A 109 -14.01 -21.25 -35.56
N TYR A 110 -15.21 -21.73 -35.79
CA TYR A 110 -15.82 -22.74 -34.92
C TYR A 110 -14.93 -23.96 -34.79
N THR A 111 -14.27 -24.10 -33.65
CA THR A 111 -13.54 -25.32 -33.24
C THR A 111 -14.36 -26.00 -32.16
N PRO A 112 -14.61 -27.33 -32.28
CA PRO A 112 -15.26 -28.08 -31.21
C PRO A 112 -14.49 -27.88 -29.88
N GLN A 113 -15.21 -27.74 -28.80
CA GLN A 113 -14.70 -27.45 -27.46
C GLN A 113 -13.65 -28.48 -26.96
N TYR A 114 -13.63 -29.67 -27.56
CA TYR A 114 -12.74 -30.76 -27.14
C TYR A 114 -11.47 -30.90 -27.99
N GLU A 115 -11.36 -30.16 -29.10
CA GLU A 115 -10.17 -30.21 -29.94
C GLU A 115 -9.15 -29.18 -29.49
N SER A 116 -8.03 -29.67 -29.02
CA SER A 116 -6.90 -28.85 -28.58
C SER A 116 -5.65 -29.27 -29.32
N ASN A 117 -4.91 -28.29 -29.84
CA ASN A 117 -3.59 -28.50 -30.41
C ASN A 117 -2.48 -28.60 -29.33
N LYS A 118 -2.82 -28.43 -28.07
CA LYS A 118 -1.89 -28.54 -26.94
C LYS A 118 -1.70 -30.01 -26.58
N LYS A 119 -0.45 -30.41 -26.35
CA LYS A 119 -0.09 -31.74 -25.85
C LYS A 119 0.11 -31.66 -24.32
N GLY A 120 -0.25 -32.72 -23.63
CA GLY A 120 -0.06 -32.84 -22.19
C GLY A 120 -1.34 -32.84 -21.39
N PRO A 121 -1.29 -32.65 -20.07
CA PRO A 121 -2.43 -32.76 -19.17
C PRO A 121 -3.53 -31.71 -19.38
N TYR A 122 -3.24 -30.65 -20.12
CA TYR A 122 -4.17 -29.53 -20.40
C TYR A 122 -5.01 -29.74 -21.66
N ASN A 123 -5.05 -30.95 -22.18
CA ASN A 123 -5.61 -31.27 -23.49
C ASN A 123 -7.14 -31.26 -23.52
N TRP A 124 -7.77 -31.43 -22.36
CA TRP A 124 -9.21 -31.68 -22.23
C TRP A 124 -10.08 -30.43 -22.15
N ASN A 125 -9.58 -29.40 -21.52
CA ASN A 125 -10.33 -28.16 -21.39
C ASN A 125 -9.40 -26.96 -21.31
N GLN A 126 -9.37 -26.18 -22.37
CA GLN A 126 -8.53 -24.97 -22.44
C GLN A 126 -9.13 -23.77 -21.67
N ALA A 127 -10.36 -23.91 -21.16
CA ALA A 127 -10.98 -22.87 -20.36
C ALA A 127 -10.60 -22.93 -18.87
N ILE A 128 -10.08 -24.09 -18.40
CA ILE A 128 -9.67 -24.28 -17.01
C ILE A 128 -8.16 -24.30 -16.91
N HIS A 129 -7.61 -23.28 -16.28
CA HIS A 129 -6.18 -23.09 -16.07
C HIS A 129 -5.84 -22.93 -14.59
N PRO A 130 -5.90 -23.99 -13.77
CA PRO A 130 -5.65 -23.89 -12.33
C PRO A 130 -4.20 -23.53 -12.00
N GLU A 131 -3.29 -23.69 -12.94
CA GLU A 131 -1.87 -23.32 -12.82
C GLU A 131 -1.61 -21.83 -13.02
N VAL A 132 -2.60 -21.09 -13.52
CA VAL A 132 -2.45 -19.65 -13.79
C VAL A 132 -2.86 -18.85 -12.57
N HIS A 133 -1.90 -18.14 -12.01
CA HIS A 133 -2.11 -17.24 -10.89
C HIS A 133 -2.05 -15.79 -11.36
N ALA A 134 -3.10 -15.01 -11.14
CA ALA A 134 -3.15 -13.59 -11.49
C ALA A 134 -2.00 -12.80 -10.86
N SER A 135 -1.61 -13.15 -9.63
CA SER A 135 -0.49 -12.51 -8.93
C SER A 135 0.85 -12.62 -9.64
N ASN A 136 1.08 -13.70 -10.41
CA ASN A 136 2.32 -13.92 -11.16
C ASN A 136 2.35 -13.11 -12.47
N GLN A 137 1.21 -12.70 -12.95
CA GLN A 137 1.05 -11.94 -14.20
C GLN A 137 0.79 -10.45 -13.96
N PHE A 138 0.58 -10.07 -12.71
CA PHE A 138 0.24 -8.70 -12.35
C PHE A 138 1.41 -7.76 -12.59
N PHE A 139 1.16 -6.66 -13.29
CA PHE A 139 2.07 -5.53 -13.41
C PHE A 139 1.35 -4.21 -13.15
N HIS A 140 2.01 -3.33 -12.44
CA HIS A 140 1.45 -2.01 -12.16
C HIS A 140 1.49 -1.13 -13.41
N ASN A 141 0.34 -0.51 -13.72
CA ASN A 141 0.22 0.46 -14.80
C ASN A 141 -0.29 1.80 -14.26
N GLU A 142 0.61 2.79 -14.15
CA GLU A 142 0.30 4.10 -13.56
C GLU A 142 -0.85 4.81 -14.28
N LYS A 143 -0.91 4.76 -15.61
CA LYS A 143 -1.98 5.39 -16.39
C LYS A 143 -3.35 4.80 -16.06
N ASN A 144 -3.43 3.49 -15.88
CA ASN A 144 -4.68 2.82 -15.55
C ASN A 144 -5.04 3.04 -14.08
N SER A 145 -4.08 2.94 -13.17
CA SER A 145 -4.34 3.20 -11.74
C SER A 145 -4.83 4.62 -11.50
N LYS A 146 -4.28 5.61 -12.22
CA LYS A 146 -4.76 6.98 -12.17
C LYS A 146 -6.24 7.09 -12.55
N LYS A 147 -6.66 6.41 -13.64
CA LYS A 147 -8.07 6.40 -14.07
C LYS A 147 -8.99 5.79 -12.99
N TYR A 148 -8.59 4.69 -12.35
CA TYR A 148 -9.37 4.08 -11.28
C TYR A 148 -9.50 5.04 -10.09
N ARG A 149 -8.41 5.71 -9.68
CA ARG A 149 -8.47 6.73 -8.61
C ARG A 149 -9.37 7.91 -8.98
N GLU A 150 -9.29 8.41 -10.20
CA GLU A 150 -10.15 9.50 -10.69
C GLU A 150 -11.64 9.13 -10.71
N MET A 151 -11.96 7.85 -10.84
CA MET A 151 -13.33 7.32 -10.72
C MET A 151 -13.75 7.01 -9.28
N GLY A 152 -12.85 7.18 -8.30
CA GLY A 152 -13.12 6.95 -6.87
C GLY A 152 -12.85 5.52 -6.39
N PHE A 153 -12.20 4.67 -7.19
CA PHE A 153 -11.82 3.32 -6.75
C PHE A 153 -10.52 3.35 -5.94
N GLY A 154 -10.56 2.82 -4.73
CA GLY A 154 -9.39 2.67 -3.85
C GLY A 154 -8.80 1.27 -3.82
N ALA A 155 -9.60 0.27 -4.22
CA ALA A 155 -9.15 -1.12 -4.31
C ALA A 155 -9.83 -1.84 -5.47
N VAL A 156 -9.14 -2.83 -6.02
CA VAL A 156 -9.66 -3.70 -7.09
C VAL A 156 -9.29 -5.14 -6.80
N LEU A 157 -10.22 -6.05 -7.02
CA LEU A 157 -9.95 -7.48 -7.05
C LEU A 157 -9.66 -7.90 -8.49
N THR A 158 -8.39 -8.18 -8.76
CA THR A 158 -7.96 -8.58 -10.10
C THR A 158 -8.01 -10.08 -10.28
N HIS A 159 -8.60 -10.52 -11.36
CA HIS A 159 -8.64 -11.93 -11.76
C HIS A 159 -8.31 -12.08 -13.24
N VAL A 160 -7.93 -13.28 -13.65
CA VAL A 160 -7.70 -13.63 -15.05
C VAL A 160 -9.05 -13.79 -15.74
N ASP A 161 -9.24 -13.06 -16.84
CA ASP A 161 -10.50 -13.06 -17.62
C ASP A 161 -10.64 -14.26 -18.57
N ASP A 162 -9.59 -15.08 -18.74
CA ASP A 162 -9.60 -16.19 -19.67
C ASP A 162 -9.85 -17.50 -18.91
N GLY A 163 -10.93 -18.16 -19.27
CA GLY A 163 -11.45 -19.35 -18.61
C GLY A 163 -12.78 -19.06 -17.89
N ILE A 164 -13.50 -20.10 -17.60
CA ILE A 164 -14.74 -20.03 -16.80
C ILE A 164 -14.38 -20.08 -15.32
#